data_3d128efe3fad1764201d1657276eef2b
#
_entry.id   3d128efe3fad1764201d1657276eef2b
#
_cell.length_a   1.000
_cell.length_b   1.000
_cell.length_c   1.000
_cell.angle_alpha   90.00
_cell.angle_beta   90.00
_cell.angle_gamma   90.00
#
_symmetry.space_group_name_H-M   'P 1'
#
loop_
_entity.id
_entity.type
_entity.pdbx_description
1 polymer ?
#
loop_
_entity_poly.entity_id
_entity_poly.type
_entity_poly.pdbx_seq_one_letter_code
_entity_poly.pdbx_strand_id
1 'polypeptide(L)'
;MTQAGRNRHYSIDLIRQMADCDANYIRLLKLMPELESFRSACLQSLAGCASGPSTEGRIPDFTLRDFVNVGALPADAICTREFAMSSPVGDGEEVRVRISVVEIFRYTSTLEIVQLTRVSPWVSPPGIMIRLYHDAVTAEAVAYQGHKAFLAKYATPNSRMYHRDEKRQINEFLGEWLSLCLQDGRSLTSPTFICSA
;
A
#
# COMPACT_ATOMS: atom_id res chain seq x y z
N MET A 1 30.01 -23.42 -35.72
CA MET A 1 29.63 -23.80 -34.34
C MET A 1 28.66 -22.74 -33.82
N THR A 2 27.38 -23.04 -33.94
CA THR A 2 26.25 -22.11 -33.63
C THR A 2 25.87 -22.32 -32.17
N GLN A 3 26.16 -21.34 -31.32
CA GLN A 3 25.66 -21.31 -29.94
C GLN A 3 24.15 -21.06 -29.98
N ALA A 4 23.38 -22.11 -29.76
CA ALA A 4 21.95 -22.00 -29.51
C ALA A 4 21.76 -21.33 -28.14
N GLY A 5 21.39 -20.05 -28.15
CA GLY A 5 20.98 -19.29 -26.97
C GLY A 5 19.80 -20.01 -26.31
N ARG A 6 20.01 -20.63 -25.17
CA ARG A 6 18.95 -21.15 -24.32
C ARG A 6 18.03 -19.98 -23.95
N ASN A 7 16.89 -19.87 -24.61
CA ASN A 7 15.78 -19.05 -24.18
C ASN A 7 15.37 -19.56 -22.79
N ARG A 8 15.88 -18.93 -21.75
CA ARG A 8 15.38 -19.16 -20.38
C ARG A 8 13.92 -18.73 -20.36
N HIS A 9 13.05 -19.72 -20.31
CA HIS A 9 11.62 -19.49 -20.17
C HIS A 9 11.42 -18.78 -18.82
N TYR A 10 11.03 -17.51 -18.86
CA TYR A 10 10.73 -16.76 -17.63
C TYR A 10 9.52 -17.43 -16.97
N SER A 11 9.71 -17.96 -15.78
CA SER A 11 8.65 -18.48 -14.90
C SER A 11 8.53 -17.56 -13.68
N ILE A 12 7.31 -17.22 -13.35
CA ILE A 12 7.02 -16.45 -12.13
C ILE A 12 7.18 -17.39 -10.93
N ASP A 13 8.04 -17.05 -10.01
CA ASP A 13 8.13 -17.71 -8.70
C ASP A 13 7.04 -17.13 -7.78
N LEU A 14 5.86 -17.73 -7.83
CA LEU A 14 4.71 -17.31 -7.03
C LEU A 14 4.94 -17.45 -5.53
N ILE A 15 5.66 -18.49 -5.11
CA ILE A 15 5.94 -18.75 -3.68
C ILE A 15 6.77 -17.61 -3.12
N ARG A 16 7.84 -17.22 -3.81
CA ARG A 16 8.67 -16.09 -3.41
C ARG A 16 7.89 -14.79 -3.41
N GLN A 17 7.11 -14.53 -4.46
CA GLN A 17 6.31 -13.31 -4.57
C GLN A 17 5.28 -13.19 -3.45
N MET A 18 4.61 -14.29 -3.07
CA MET A 18 3.68 -14.30 -1.95
C MET A 18 4.41 -14.04 -0.63
N ALA A 19 5.54 -14.70 -0.40
CA ALA A 19 6.35 -14.49 0.80
C ALA A 19 6.81 -13.02 0.95
N ASP A 20 7.18 -12.37 -0.16
CA ASP A 20 7.53 -10.94 -0.17
C ASP A 20 6.32 -10.07 0.23
N CYS A 21 5.12 -10.37 -0.31
CA CYS A 21 3.88 -9.67 0.03
C CYS A 21 3.48 -9.88 1.50
N ASP A 22 3.61 -11.08 2.04
CA ASP A 22 3.34 -11.40 3.46
C ASP A 22 4.32 -10.65 4.37
N ALA A 23 5.61 -10.64 4.01
CA ALA A 23 6.62 -9.90 4.73
C ALA A 23 6.36 -8.38 4.70
N ASN A 24 5.88 -7.84 3.58
CA ASN A 24 5.52 -6.43 3.45
C ASN A 24 4.34 -6.07 4.35
N TYR A 25 3.33 -6.92 4.48
CA TYR A 25 2.23 -6.73 5.42
C TYR A 25 2.73 -6.60 6.87
N ILE A 26 3.59 -7.51 7.31
CA ILE A 26 4.18 -7.48 8.67
C ILE A 26 5.01 -6.23 8.91
N ARG A 27 5.81 -5.80 7.89
CA ARG A 27 6.60 -4.57 7.99
C ARG A 27 5.72 -3.34 8.14
N LEU A 28 4.62 -3.27 7.36
CA LEU A 28 3.66 -2.15 7.44
C LEU A 28 2.97 -2.08 8.80
N LEU A 29 2.56 -3.21 9.38
CA LEU A 29 1.98 -3.21 10.73
C LEU A 29 2.97 -2.74 11.79
N LYS A 30 4.26 -3.05 11.65
CA LYS A 30 5.30 -2.55 12.56
C LYS A 30 5.54 -1.05 12.40
N LEU A 31 5.47 -0.51 11.19
CA LEU A 31 5.60 0.92 10.92
C LEU A 31 4.35 1.71 11.32
N MET A 32 3.17 1.08 11.25
CA MET A 32 1.86 1.68 11.54
C MET A 32 1.11 0.85 12.60
N PRO A 33 1.61 0.76 13.85
CA PRO A 33 0.98 -0.08 14.89
C PRO A 33 -0.44 0.36 15.23
N GLU A 34 -0.81 1.61 14.96
CA GLU A 34 -2.15 2.16 15.19
C GLU A 34 -3.15 1.79 14.09
N LEU A 35 -2.71 1.22 12.97
CA LEU A 35 -3.55 0.94 11.80
C LEU A 35 -4.77 0.10 12.16
N GLU A 36 -4.61 -0.94 12.98
CA GLU A 36 -5.71 -1.83 13.36
C GLU A 36 -6.75 -1.12 14.23
N SER A 37 -6.31 -0.32 15.20
CA SER A 37 -7.20 0.48 16.05
C SER A 37 -7.94 1.52 15.22
N PHE A 38 -7.26 2.19 14.31
CA PHE A 38 -7.83 3.17 13.40
C PHE A 38 -8.86 2.51 12.47
N ARG A 39 -8.52 1.37 11.86
CA ARG A 39 -9.43 0.60 11.02
C ARG A 39 -10.70 0.22 11.77
N SER A 40 -10.56 -0.31 12.98
CA SER A 40 -11.71 -0.71 13.81
C SER A 40 -12.61 0.48 14.15
N ALA A 41 -12.06 1.63 14.51
CA ALA A 41 -12.82 2.85 14.80
C ALA A 41 -13.56 3.35 13.55
N CYS A 42 -12.91 3.40 12.39
CA CYS A 42 -13.55 3.81 11.14
C CYS A 42 -14.72 2.89 10.75
N LEU A 43 -14.54 1.56 10.88
CA LEU A 43 -15.59 0.60 10.55
C LEU A 43 -16.78 0.70 11.53
N GLN A 44 -16.55 0.99 12.81
CA GLN A 44 -17.61 1.23 13.80
C GLN A 44 -18.38 2.51 13.49
N SER A 45 -17.68 3.60 13.16
CA SER A 45 -18.32 4.87 12.77
C SER A 45 -19.21 4.70 11.55
N LEU A 46 -18.75 3.98 10.52
CA LEU A 46 -19.54 3.69 9.32
C LEU A 46 -20.75 2.79 9.61
N ALA A 47 -20.62 1.82 10.51
CA ALA A 47 -21.74 0.95 10.92
C ALA A 47 -22.81 1.72 11.73
N GLY A 48 -22.40 2.69 12.56
CA GLY A 48 -23.30 3.57 13.31
C GLY A 48 -24.16 4.47 12.42
N CYS A 49 -23.62 4.92 11.29
CA CYS A 49 -24.37 5.73 10.32
C CYS A 49 -25.39 4.92 9.50
N ALA A 50 -25.28 3.59 9.45
CA ALA A 50 -26.20 2.72 8.69
C ALA A 50 -27.45 2.31 9.47
N SER A 51 -27.54 2.61 10.77
CA SER A 51 -28.72 2.33 11.60
C SER A 51 -29.75 3.47 11.56
N GLY A 52 -30.33 3.73 10.39
CA GLY A 52 -31.62 4.39 10.27
C GLY A 52 -32.75 3.45 10.75
N PRO A 53 -33.97 3.98 11.10
CA PRO A 53 -35.00 3.21 11.77
C PRO A 53 -35.39 1.97 10.94
N SER A 54 -35.23 0.82 11.56
CA SER A 54 -35.57 -0.49 11.00
C SER A 54 -37.08 -0.54 10.65
N THR A 55 -37.39 -0.56 9.37
CA THR A 55 -38.70 -1.03 8.91
C THR A 55 -38.68 -2.55 8.97
N GLU A 56 -39.42 -3.10 9.91
CA GLU A 56 -39.54 -4.54 10.14
C GLU A 56 -39.89 -5.27 8.85
N GLY A 57 -39.18 -6.37 8.57
CA GLY A 57 -39.70 -7.50 7.78
C GLY A 57 -39.20 -7.65 6.36
N ARG A 58 -38.12 -6.97 5.91
CA ARG A 58 -37.56 -7.23 4.58
C ARG A 58 -36.13 -7.71 4.71
N ILE A 59 -35.85 -8.92 4.24
CA ILE A 59 -34.47 -9.40 4.02
C ILE A 59 -33.79 -8.36 3.14
N PRO A 60 -32.69 -7.72 3.58
CA PRO A 60 -32.02 -6.74 2.75
C PRO A 60 -31.51 -7.43 1.49
N ASP A 61 -31.98 -6.96 0.35
CA ASP A 61 -31.46 -7.33 -0.96
C ASP A 61 -30.02 -6.80 -1.03
N PHE A 62 -29.05 -7.69 -0.80
CA PHE A 62 -27.63 -7.38 -0.84
C PHE A 62 -27.26 -7.02 -2.27
N THR A 63 -27.35 -5.75 -2.61
CA THR A 63 -26.92 -5.26 -3.90
C THR A 63 -25.41 -4.98 -3.86
N LEU A 64 -24.74 -5.18 -5.01
CA LEU A 64 -23.34 -4.82 -5.22
C LEU A 64 -22.99 -3.37 -4.81
N ARG A 65 -24.00 -2.49 -4.68
CA ARG A 65 -23.84 -1.11 -4.20
C ARG A 65 -23.49 -1.03 -2.71
N ASP A 66 -23.91 -1.99 -1.90
CA ASP A 66 -23.61 -2.03 -0.47
C ASP A 66 -22.14 -2.40 -0.21
N PHE A 67 -21.49 -3.07 -1.19
CA PHE A 67 -20.05 -3.33 -1.18
C PHE A 67 -19.20 -2.14 -1.63
N VAL A 68 -19.76 -1.19 -2.38
CA VAL A 68 -19.02 -0.09 -3.01
C VAL A 68 -18.97 1.16 -2.11
N ASN A 69 -19.88 1.30 -1.15
CA ASN A 69 -20.02 2.52 -0.34
C ASN A 69 -19.31 2.51 1.02
N VAL A 70 -18.56 1.46 1.37
CA VAL A 70 -17.88 1.34 2.68
C VAL A 70 -16.38 1.66 2.60
N GLY A 71 -15.92 2.35 1.57
CA GLY A 71 -14.50 2.46 1.30
C GLY A 71 -13.86 3.84 1.43
N ALA A 72 -14.65 4.88 1.60
CA ALA A 72 -14.06 6.20 1.84
C ALA A 72 -13.84 6.40 3.33
N LEU A 73 -12.65 6.88 3.71
CA LEU A 73 -12.43 7.37 5.06
C LEU A 73 -13.48 8.43 5.39
N PRO A 74 -13.98 8.51 6.64
CA PRO A 74 -14.68 9.69 7.12
C PRO A 74 -13.87 10.94 6.75
N ALA A 75 -14.54 12.03 6.35
CA ALA A 75 -13.89 13.22 5.78
C ALA A 75 -12.84 13.84 6.71
N ASP A 76 -12.91 13.57 7.99
CA ASP A 76 -12.04 14.03 9.07
C ASP A 76 -11.09 12.95 9.61
N ALA A 77 -11.19 11.71 9.12
CA ALA A 77 -10.33 10.62 9.58
C ALA A 77 -8.94 10.69 8.93
N ILE A 78 -7.93 10.88 9.75
CA ILE A 78 -6.53 10.93 9.31
C ILE A 78 -5.72 9.90 10.10
N CYS A 79 -5.01 9.04 9.40
CA CYS A 79 -3.98 8.19 9.97
C CYS A 79 -2.72 8.30 9.12
N THR A 80 -1.76 9.03 9.66
CA THR A 80 -0.53 9.38 8.93
C THR A 80 0.67 9.26 9.87
N ARG A 81 1.78 8.76 9.37
CA ARG A 81 3.04 8.69 10.10
C ARG A 81 4.21 9.13 9.22
N GLU A 82 5.09 9.93 9.80
CA GLU A 82 6.31 10.42 9.13
C GLU A 82 7.55 9.87 9.77
N PHE A 83 8.52 9.54 8.92
CA PHE A 83 9.83 9.03 9.29
C PHE A 83 10.92 9.90 8.66
N ALA A 84 11.97 10.18 9.42
CA ALA A 84 13.21 10.72 8.92
C ALA A 84 14.26 9.62 8.88
N MET A 85 14.98 9.53 7.77
CA MET A 85 16.09 8.62 7.58
C MET A 85 17.33 9.44 7.24
N SER A 86 18.49 9.04 7.75
CA SER A 86 19.76 9.67 7.36
C SER A 86 20.05 9.41 5.89
N SER A 87 20.40 10.45 5.13
CA SER A 87 20.80 10.27 3.74
C SER A 87 22.11 9.50 3.66
N PRO A 88 22.21 8.44 2.86
CA PRO A 88 23.48 7.76 2.62
C PRO A 88 24.46 8.62 1.78
N VAL A 89 23.98 9.70 1.18
CA VAL A 89 24.77 10.64 0.36
C VAL A 89 25.02 11.92 1.16
N GLY A 90 26.04 11.92 1.86
CA GLY A 90 27.05 12.88 2.31
C GLY A 90 26.74 14.29 2.81
N ASP A 91 25.55 14.88 2.80
CA ASP A 91 25.38 16.28 3.23
C ASP A 91 24.42 16.49 4.43
N GLY A 92 24.13 15.44 5.19
CA GLY A 92 23.30 15.58 6.40
C GLY A 92 21.82 15.90 6.12
N GLU A 93 21.40 15.89 4.87
CA GLU A 93 20.00 16.07 4.51
C GLU A 93 19.18 14.81 4.85
N GLU A 94 18.16 14.98 5.70
CA GLU A 94 17.28 13.88 6.09
C GLU A 94 16.30 13.57 4.96
N VAL A 95 16.20 12.31 4.59
CA VAL A 95 15.13 11.83 3.71
C VAL A 95 13.86 11.62 4.55
N ARG A 96 12.79 12.35 4.24
CA ARG A 96 11.49 12.21 4.91
C ARG A 96 10.56 11.37 4.09
N VAL A 97 9.92 10.41 4.76
CA VAL A 97 8.93 9.51 4.18
C VAL A 97 7.65 9.61 4.99
N ARG A 98 6.51 9.71 4.29
CA ARG A 98 5.18 9.70 4.89
C ARG A 98 4.44 8.43 4.47
N ILE A 99 3.80 7.79 5.44
CA ILE A 99 2.83 6.72 5.21
C ILE A 99 1.48 7.25 5.64
N SER A 100 0.50 7.18 4.74
CA SER A 100 -0.87 7.65 4.98
C SER A 100 -1.86 6.56 4.63
N VAL A 101 -2.91 6.42 5.44
CA VAL A 101 -4.07 5.59 5.10
C VAL A 101 -4.96 6.38 4.16
N VAL A 102 -5.30 5.81 3.01
CA VAL A 102 -6.12 6.43 1.95
C VAL A 102 -7.54 5.89 1.94
N GLU A 103 -7.68 4.58 2.13
CA GLU A 103 -8.99 3.91 2.11
C GLU A 103 -9.02 2.79 3.17
N ILE A 104 -10.20 2.59 3.76
CA ILE A 104 -10.46 1.46 4.66
C ILE A 104 -11.74 0.77 4.24
N PHE A 105 -11.61 -0.54 4.03
CA PHE A 105 -12.72 -1.45 3.82
C PHE A 105 -12.68 -2.56 4.88
N ARG A 106 -13.74 -3.33 4.95
CA ARG A 106 -13.84 -4.42 5.92
C ARG A 106 -12.67 -5.40 5.90
N TYR A 107 -12.20 -5.76 4.70
CA TYR A 107 -11.16 -6.77 4.49
C TYR A 107 -9.87 -6.20 3.90
N THR A 108 -9.89 -4.97 3.41
CA THR A 108 -8.74 -4.34 2.78
C THR A 108 -8.52 -2.92 3.27
N SER A 109 -7.27 -2.46 3.24
CA SER A 109 -6.92 -1.05 3.40
C SER A 109 -5.97 -0.64 2.28
N THR A 110 -6.08 0.62 1.84
CA THR A 110 -5.13 1.20 0.89
C THR A 110 -4.29 2.23 1.61
N LEU A 111 -2.96 2.08 1.54
CA LEU A 111 -1.99 3.02 2.07
C LEU A 111 -1.20 3.66 0.94
N GLU A 112 -0.75 4.88 1.18
CA GLU A 112 0.20 5.58 0.32
C GLU A 112 1.51 5.81 1.08
N ILE A 113 2.63 5.45 0.47
CA ILE A 113 3.98 5.83 0.93
C ILE A 113 4.52 6.85 -0.05
N VAL A 114 4.96 8.00 0.44
CA VAL A 114 5.55 9.08 -0.35
C VAL A 114 6.84 9.57 0.29
N GLN A 115 7.88 9.72 -0.51
CA GLN A 115 9.06 10.49 -0.10
C GLN A 115 8.73 11.97 -0.19
N LEU A 116 8.92 12.72 0.90
CA LEU A 116 8.65 14.15 0.95
C LEU A 116 9.86 14.99 0.51
N THR A 117 11.07 14.51 0.80
CA THR A 117 12.31 15.18 0.43
C THR A 117 12.58 15.00 -1.07
N ARG A 118 12.75 16.11 -1.78
CA ARG A 118 13.14 16.08 -3.19
C ARG A 118 14.66 15.98 -3.30
N VAL A 119 15.14 14.91 -3.89
CA VAL A 119 16.59 14.72 -4.17
C VAL A 119 17.03 15.59 -5.36
N SER A 120 16.11 15.93 -6.25
CA SER A 120 16.39 16.77 -7.43
C SER A 120 15.14 17.53 -7.85
N PRO A 121 15.26 18.78 -8.37
CA PRO A 121 14.13 19.53 -8.92
C PRO A 121 13.45 18.86 -10.12
N TRP A 122 14.19 17.99 -10.81
CA TRP A 122 13.79 17.35 -12.07
C TRP A 122 13.14 15.98 -11.88
N VAL A 123 13.23 15.41 -10.68
CA VAL A 123 12.72 14.07 -10.37
C VAL A 123 11.58 14.18 -9.38
N SER A 124 10.42 13.67 -9.76
CA SER A 124 9.29 13.56 -8.83
C SER A 124 9.64 12.57 -7.72
N PRO A 125 9.37 12.91 -6.45
CA PRO A 125 9.58 11.97 -5.35
C PRO A 125 8.82 10.67 -5.59
N PRO A 126 9.41 9.52 -5.24
CA PRO A 126 8.73 8.23 -5.39
C PRO A 126 7.51 8.16 -4.48
N GLY A 127 6.42 7.61 -5.02
CA GLY A 127 5.18 7.33 -4.28
C GLY A 127 4.63 5.98 -4.69
N ILE A 128 4.24 5.17 -3.72
CA ILE A 128 3.69 3.83 -3.91
C ILE A 128 2.32 3.75 -3.23
N MET A 129 1.32 3.29 -3.97
CA MET A 129 0.05 2.87 -3.41
C MET A 129 0.11 1.38 -3.09
N ILE A 130 -0.28 1.03 -1.87
CA ILE A 130 -0.19 -0.33 -1.33
C ILE A 130 -1.57 -0.76 -0.90
N ARG A 131 -1.97 -1.96 -1.27
CA ARG A 131 -3.19 -2.59 -0.78
C ARG A 131 -2.86 -3.71 0.19
N LEU A 132 -3.44 -3.61 1.39
CA LEU A 132 -3.38 -4.63 2.42
C LEU A 132 -4.64 -5.48 2.35
N TYR A 133 -4.48 -6.79 2.44
CA TYR A 133 -5.56 -7.78 2.55
C TYR A 133 -5.47 -8.40 3.95
N HIS A 134 -6.36 -7.99 4.85
CA HIS A 134 -6.26 -8.32 6.28
C HIS A 134 -6.55 -9.78 6.58
N ASP A 135 -7.44 -10.40 5.82
CA ASP A 135 -7.79 -11.82 5.93
C ASP A 135 -6.71 -12.75 5.38
N ALA A 136 -6.01 -12.31 4.33
CA ALA A 136 -4.89 -13.05 3.73
C ALA A 136 -3.53 -12.72 4.36
N VAL A 137 -3.46 -11.69 5.24
CA VAL A 137 -2.22 -11.22 5.89
C VAL A 137 -1.13 -10.86 4.87
N THR A 138 -1.53 -10.24 3.75
CA THR A 138 -0.63 -9.92 2.65
C THR A 138 -0.79 -8.47 2.20
N ALA A 139 0.26 -7.87 1.65
CA ALA A 139 0.26 -6.51 1.13
C ALA A 139 1.01 -6.43 -0.20
N GLU A 140 0.42 -5.74 -1.17
CA GLU A 140 1.02 -5.59 -2.49
C GLU A 140 0.99 -4.14 -2.98
N ALA A 141 2.00 -3.76 -3.75
CA ALA A 141 2.01 -2.50 -4.49
C ALA A 141 1.00 -2.57 -5.64
N VAL A 142 0.07 -1.60 -5.69
CA VAL A 142 -0.99 -1.52 -6.71
C VAL A 142 -0.78 -0.37 -7.69
N ALA A 143 -0.01 0.67 -7.31
CA ALA A 143 0.39 1.75 -8.19
C ALA A 143 1.73 2.35 -7.76
N TYR A 144 2.47 2.93 -8.71
CA TYR A 144 3.75 3.58 -8.49
C TYR A 144 3.87 4.81 -9.40
N GLN A 145 4.23 5.97 -8.84
CA GLN A 145 4.45 7.23 -9.58
C GLN A 145 3.35 7.56 -10.62
N GLY A 146 2.08 7.35 -10.27
CA GLY A 146 0.96 7.62 -11.18
C GLY A 146 0.67 6.52 -12.20
N HIS A 147 1.51 5.49 -12.30
CA HIS A 147 1.20 4.28 -13.06
C HIS A 147 0.18 3.44 -12.30
N LYS A 148 -1.04 3.38 -12.80
CA LYS A 148 -2.13 2.60 -12.21
C LYS A 148 -2.16 1.21 -12.86
N ALA A 149 -2.36 0.19 -12.02
CA ALA A 149 -2.56 -1.20 -12.42
C ALA A 149 -1.34 -1.91 -13.04
N PHE A 150 -0.48 -2.46 -12.17
CA PHE A 150 0.53 -3.43 -12.58
C PHE A 150 -0.12 -4.76 -12.98
N LEU A 151 0.20 -5.24 -14.19
CA LEU A 151 -0.23 -6.56 -14.61
C LEU A 151 0.78 -7.61 -14.14
N ALA A 152 0.28 -8.76 -13.69
CA ALA A 152 1.14 -9.88 -13.30
C ALA A 152 1.95 -10.42 -14.50
N LYS A 153 1.45 -10.21 -15.71
CA LYS A 153 2.11 -10.61 -16.95
C LYS A 153 1.71 -9.68 -18.09
N TYR A 154 2.70 -9.19 -18.82
CA TYR A 154 2.49 -8.40 -20.05
C TYR A 154 2.64 -9.26 -21.28
N ALA A 155 1.83 -8.99 -22.31
CA ALA A 155 1.98 -9.61 -23.61
C ALA A 155 3.32 -9.21 -24.27
N THR A 156 3.88 -10.07 -25.08
CA THR A 156 5.12 -9.79 -25.81
C THR A 156 4.86 -9.97 -27.32
N PRO A 157 5.14 -8.97 -28.15
CA PRO A 157 5.72 -7.66 -27.90
C PRO A 157 4.76 -6.69 -27.21
N ASN A 158 5.31 -5.79 -26.41
CA ASN A 158 4.58 -4.82 -25.60
C ASN A 158 5.00 -3.42 -26.04
N SER A 159 4.06 -2.67 -26.62
CA SER A 159 4.29 -1.34 -27.19
C SER A 159 4.68 -0.29 -26.14
N ARG A 160 4.38 -0.53 -24.87
CA ARG A 160 4.70 0.37 -23.75
C ARG A 160 6.00 0.00 -23.05
N MET A 161 6.71 -1.02 -23.52
CA MET A 161 8.00 -1.49 -22.98
C MET A 161 7.98 -1.84 -21.48
N TYR A 162 6.83 -2.23 -20.92
CA TYR A 162 6.74 -2.70 -19.55
C TYR A 162 7.56 -3.97 -19.34
N HIS A 163 8.26 -4.05 -18.23
CA HIS A 163 9.04 -5.22 -17.89
C HIS A 163 8.13 -6.39 -17.50
N ARG A 164 8.52 -7.65 -17.84
CA ARG A 164 7.67 -8.83 -17.61
C ARG A 164 7.38 -9.08 -16.13
N ASP A 165 8.28 -8.68 -15.26
CA ASP A 165 8.25 -8.89 -13.81
C ASP A 165 8.14 -7.56 -13.03
N GLU A 166 7.59 -6.51 -13.65
CA GLU A 166 7.43 -5.19 -13.04
C GLU A 166 6.71 -5.27 -11.68
N LYS A 167 5.61 -6.06 -11.60
CA LYS A 167 4.88 -6.23 -10.34
C LYS A 167 5.74 -6.87 -9.25
N ARG A 168 6.61 -7.82 -9.59
CA ARG A 168 7.54 -8.42 -8.62
C ARG A 168 8.58 -7.40 -8.17
N GLN A 169 9.19 -6.70 -9.11
CA GLN A 169 10.22 -5.70 -8.81
C GLN A 169 9.71 -4.59 -7.89
N ILE A 170 8.50 -4.09 -8.12
CA ILE A 170 7.94 -3.04 -7.26
C ILE A 170 7.60 -3.56 -5.84
N ASN A 171 7.19 -4.82 -5.70
CA ASN A 171 6.98 -5.42 -4.37
C ASN A 171 8.30 -5.71 -3.64
N GLU A 172 9.35 -6.12 -4.34
CA GLU A 172 10.71 -6.24 -3.79
C GLU A 172 11.23 -4.86 -3.34
N PHE A 173 11.11 -3.83 -4.20
CA PHE A 173 11.49 -2.46 -3.86
C PHE A 173 10.70 -1.92 -2.64
N LEU A 174 9.39 -2.18 -2.59
CA LEU A 174 8.58 -1.86 -1.41
C LEU A 174 9.14 -2.52 -0.16
N GLY A 175 9.49 -3.80 -0.23
CA GLY A 175 10.07 -4.54 0.89
C GLY A 175 11.40 -3.98 1.38
N GLU A 176 12.28 -3.57 0.47
CA GLU A 176 13.55 -2.90 0.78
C GLU A 176 13.30 -1.55 1.45
N TRP A 177 12.40 -0.74 0.89
CA TRP A 177 12.08 0.58 1.43
C TRP A 177 11.47 0.50 2.84
N LEU A 178 10.50 -0.40 3.05
CA LEU A 178 9.93 -0.65 4.38
C LEU A 178 10.97 -1.15 5.38
N SER A 179 11.90 -2.01 4.94
CA SER A 179 12.97 -2.50 5.78
C SER A 179 13.92 -1.38 6.20
N LEU A 180 14.27 -0.48 5.27
CA LEU A 180 15.06 0.70 5.55
C LEU A 180 14.37 1.62 6.57
N CYS A 181 13.07 1.87 6.40
CA CYS A 181 12.28 2.65 7.37
C CYS A 181 12.28 2.01 8.77
N LEU A 182 12.29 0.68 8.87
CA LEU A 182 12.33 -0.03 10.15
C LEU A 182 13.72 -0.02 10.80
N GLN A 183 14.78 -0.03 10.01
CA GLN A 183 16.17 -0.07 10.50
C GLN A 183 16.67 1.30 10.92
N ASP A 184 16.49 2.29 10.04
CA ASP A 184 17.12 3.61 10.15
C ASP A 184 16.10 4.73 10.35
N GLY A 185 14.80 4.43 10.23
CA GLY A 185 13.74 5.41 10.31
C GLY A 185 13.48 5.88 11.74
N ARG A 186 13.68 7.18 12.00
CA ARG A 186 13.26 7.84 13.22
C ARG A 186 11.87 8.42 13.01
N SER A 187 10.88 8.01 13.82
CA SER A 187 9.53 8.60 13.78
C SER A 187 9.56 10.07 14.15
N LEU A 188 9.02 10.91 13.28
CA LEU A 188 8.93 12.36 13.49
C LEU A 188 7.62 12.79 14.16
N THR A 189 6.58 12.00 13.99
CA THR A 189 5.24 12.29 14.50
C THR A 189 4.83 11.23 15.50
N SER A 190 4.24 11.67 16.63
CA SER A 190 3.33 10.79 17.35
C SER A 190 2.18 10.46 16.41
N PRO A 191 1.72 9.22 16.37
CA PRO A 191 0.63 8.85 15.46
C PRO A 191 -0.56 9.76 15.72
N THR A 192 -0.90 10.56 14.71
CA THR A 192 -2.12 11.36 14.75
C THR A 192 -3.23 10.49 14.21
N PHE A 193 -4.08 10.08 15.12
CA PHE A 193 -5.25 9.27 14.84
C PHE A 193 -6.46 10.11 15.27
N ILE A 194 -7.21 10.58 14.29
CA ILE A 194 -8.46 11.31 14.49
C ILE A 194 -9.55 10.51 13.77
N CYS A 195 -10.51 10.04 14.53
CA CYS A 195 -11.78 9.55 14.03
C CYS A 195 -12.84 10.21 14.91
N SER A 196 -13.52 11.23 14.38
CA SER A 196 -14.64 11.85 15.10
C SER A 196 -15.81 10.87 15.11
N ALA A 197 -16.33 10.64 16.31
CA ALA A 197 -17.47 9.78 16.57
C ALA A 197 -18.76 10.45 16.11
#